data_da026b77258de89ae3777aaf7a784d1a
#
_entry.id   da026b77258de89ae3777aaf7a784d1a
#
_cell.length_a   1.000
_cell.length_b   1.000
_cell.length_c   1.000
_cell.angle_alpha   90.00
_cell.angle_beta   90.00
_cell.angle_gamma   90.00
#
_symmetry.space_group_name_H-M   'P 1'
#
loop_
_entity.id
_entity.type
_entity.pdbx_description
1 polymer ?
#
loop_
_entity_poly.entity_id
_entity_poly.type
_entity_poly.pdbx_seq_one_letter_code
_entity_poly.pdbx_strand_id
1 'polypeptide(L)'
;MDVLFIHQNFPGQFRHLAAHLAADPKHRVVAICQPHAPRHPKVPNTFVYQPARKPRPGTHHYLHGMEDGVLNGQAVARVLLKLKKQGFAPDIVIAHPGWGEALYVKDVFPATRLLSFFEFFYHSDGADANFDPEYPLSFDGRARIRTRNALHLLNLTACDAGISPTHWQKSLHPAEFHSKISVIHEGIDTRAVAPNPRQTFTLPNGKILTFQDEVVTYVARNLEPYRGFHQFMRAAEEICRRRSKTEFVIVGGDDVSYGQRPSDGQTYREKLLQEVRIDPKRLHFLGRIPYERYLALLQVSSAHVYLTVPFVLSWSMLEAMSAGCLVIGSDTTPVREVLEHGKNGLLVDFFSPKHIADAIEEAFSHESRVQLVRRAARQTVIESYQLEIGLSRYQKIIESLVASQVEMTARETAAIDQ
;
A
#
# COMPACT_ATOMS: atom_id res chain seq x y z
N MET A 1 11.04 26.11 0.47
CA MET A 1 11.83 24.94 0.87
C MET A 1 12.24 24.13 -0.36
N ASP A 2 13.44 23.57 -0.30
CA ASP A 2 13.91 22.57 -1.26
C ASP A 2 13.57 21.18 -0.72
N VAL A 3 12.63 20.50 -1.38
CA VAL A 3 12.10 19.19 -0.97
C VAL A 3 12.56 18.13 -1.96
N LEU A 4 13.18 17.07 -1.45
CA LEU A 4 13.61 15.94 -2.27
C LEU A 4 12.83 14.68 -1.92
N PHE A 5 12.15 14.08 -2.91
CA PHE A 5 11.55 12.77 -2.78
C PHE A 5 12.46 11.67 -3.32
N ILE A 6 12.57 10.56 -2.60
CA ILE A 6 13.30 9.36 -3.06
C ILE A 6 12.37 8.16 -2.97
N HIS A 7 12.02 7.57 -4.13
CA HIS A 7 11.16 6.40 -4.21
C HIS A 7 11.36 5.67 -5.53
N GLN A 8 11.64 4.35 -5.53
CA GLN A 8 11.92 3.61 -6.77
C GLN A 8 10.81 3.75 -7.82
N ASN A 9 9.55 3.73 -7.40
CA ASN A 9 8.36 3.84 -8.26
C ASN A 9 7.67 5.22 -8.10
N PHE A 10 8.44 6.31 -7.95
CA PHE A 10 7.86 7.64 -7.75
C PHE A 10 6.75 7.93 -8.76
N PRO A 11 5.59 8.46 -8.31
CA PRO A 11 5.33 9.02 -6.99
C PRO A 11 4.98 8.00 -5.88
N GLY A 12 4.56 6.76 -6.20
CA GLY A 12 4.18 5.75 -5.21
C GLY A 12 3.25 6.32 -4.15
N GLN A 13 3.57 6.08 -2.87
CA GLN A 13 2.82 6.57 -1.71
C GLN A 13 2.84 8.12 -1.58
N PHE A 14 3.80 8.78 -2.22
CA PHE A 14 3.95 10.24 -2.16
C PHE A 14 3.12 11.00 -3.21
N ARG A 15 2.26 10.32 -3.97
CA ARG A 15 1.51 10.92 -5.10
C ARG A 15 0.80 12.22 -4.74
N HIS A 16 0.04 12.21 -3.66
CA HIS A 16 -0.73 13.37 -3.23
C HIS A 16 0.14 14.42 -2.53
N LEU A 17 1.06 13.98 -1.66
CA LEU A 17 1.98 14.88 -0.96
C LEU A 17 2.89 15.63 -1.92
N ALA A 18 3.49 14.93 -2.88
CA ALA A 18 4.38 15.55 -3.87
C ALA A 18 3.62 16.58 -4.74
N ALA A 19 2.39 16.26 -5.15
CA ALA A 19 1.53 17.18 -5.88
C ALA A 19 1.13 18.41 -5.06
N HIS A 20 0.84 18.23 -3.78
CA HIS A 20 0.48 19.28 -2.84
C HIS A 20 1.64 20.25 -2.62
N LEU A 21 2.81 19.73 -2.30
CA LEU A 21 4.00 20.58 -2.10
C LEU A 21 4.45 21.28 -3.39
N ALA A 22 4.36 20.61 -4.55
CA ALA A 22 4.70 21.22 -5.83
C ALA A 22 3.71 22.30 -6.29
N ALA A 23 2.51 22.37 -5.72
CA ALA A 23 1.54 23.41 -6.02
C ALA A 23 1.84 24.74 -5.33
N ASP A 24 2.62 24.75 -4.25
CA ASP A 24 3.07 25.97 -3.59
C ASP A 24 4.38 26.48 -4.23
N PRO A 25 4.40 27.67 -4.85
CA PRO A 25 5.59 28.24 -5.50
C PRO A 25 6.76 28.50 -4.52
N LYS A 26 6.51 28.50 -3.21
CA LYS A 26 7.57 28.59 -2.19
C LYS A 26 8.39 27.33 -2.05
N HIS A 27 7.97 26.22 -2.69
CA HIS A 27 8.68 24.96 -2.64
C HIS A 27 9.28 24.60 -4.00
N ARG A 28 10.57 24.22 -4.00
CA ARG A 28 11.20 23.54 -5.11
C ARG A 28 11.18 22.04 -4.85
N VAL A 29 10.32 21.32 -5.56
CA VAL A 29 10.17 19.88 -5.39
C VAL A 29 10.99 19.14 -6.46
N VAL A 30 11.84 18.23 -5.99
CA VAL A 30 12.71 17.37 -6.80
C VAL A 30 12.43 15.92 -6.44
N ALA A 31 12.55 15.00 -7.40
CA ALA A 31 12.40 13.57 -7.15
C ALA A 31 13.54 12.74 -7.74
N ILE A 32 13.82 11.60 -7.10
CA ILE A 32 14.73 10.57 -7.62
C ILE A 32 13.98 9.24 -7.67
N CYS A 33 14.01 8.57 -8.82
CA CYS A 33 13.31 7.30 -9.03
C CYS A 33 14.06 6.38 -10.02
N GLN A 34 13.53 5.16 -10.19
CA GLN A 34 14.02 4.27 -11.27
C GLN A 34 13.46 4.66 -12.65
N PRO A 35 14.10 4.20 -13.76
CA PRO A 35 13.71 4.56 -15.12
C PRO A 35 12.26 4.21 -15.47
N HIS A 36 11.75 3.11 -14.95
CA HIS A 36 10.39 2.60 -15.21
C HIS A 36 9.30 3.27 -14.38
N ALA A 37 9.66 4.14 -13.43
CA ALA A 37 8.69 4.82 -12.57
C ALA A 37 7.74 5.70 -13.40
N PRO A 38 6.45 5.77 -13.07
CA PRO A 38 5.46 6.53 -13.84
C PRO A 38 5.71 8.03 -13.80
N ARG A 39 6.48 8.54 -12.82
CA ARG A 39 6.73 9.96 -12.53
C ARG A 39 5.43 10.73 -12.20
N HIS A 40 5.56 11.96 -11.78
CA HIS A 40 4.41 12.81 -11.48
C HIS A 40 4.43 14.07 -12.33
N PRO A 41 3.36 14.41 -13.08
CA PRO A 41 3.36 15.55 -14.01
C PRO A 41 3.61 16.90 -13.33
N LYS A 42 3.19 17.06 -12.05
CA LYS A 42 3.44 18.27 -11.27
C LYS A 42 4.86 18.36 -10.67
N VAL A 43 5.70 17.32 -10.85
CA VAL A 43 7.09 17.28 -10.35
C VAL A 43 8.02 17.03 -11.54
N PRO A 44 8.25 18.04 -12.41
CA PRO A 44 9.05 17.88 -13.62
C PRO A 44 10.53 17.61 -13.32
N ASN A 45 11.05 18.11 -12.20
CA ASN A 45 12.45 17.93 -11.79
C ASN A 45 12.66 16.53 -11.20
N THR A 46 12.50 15.51 -12.02
CA THR A 46 12.66 14.10 -11.63
C THR A 46 13.91 13.52 -12.27
N PHE A 47 14.84 13.07 -11.42
CA PHE A 47 16.10 12.44 -11.79
C PHE A 47 15.98 10.91 -11.72
N VAL A 48 16.74 10.23 -12.56
CA VAL A 48 16.72 8.77 -12.64
C VAL A 48 18.02 8.22 -12.07
N TYR A 49 17.92 7.22 -11.21
CA TYR A 49 19.05 6.40 -10.81
C TYR A 49 18.94 5.00 -11.43
N GLN A 50 20.08 4.39 -11.68
CA GLN A 50 20.17 3.02 -12.14
C GLN A 50 21.35 2.33 -11.47
N PRO A 51 21.15 1.21 -10.76
CA PRO A 51 22.24 0.40 -10.22
C PRO A 51 23.19 -0.05 -11.34
N ALA A 52 24.49 -0.08 -11.05
CA ALA A 52 25.49 -0.47 -12.03
C ALA A 52 25.41 -1.96 -12.45
N ARG A 53 24.80 -2.78 -11.59
CA ARG A 53 24.62 -4.23 -11.80
C ARG A 53 23.48 -4.74 -10.92
N LYS A 54 23.08 -5.97 -11.13
CA LYS A 54 22.25 -6.75 -10.17
C LYS A 54 23.12 -7.41 -9.10
N PRO A 55 22.55 -7.93 -8.01
CA PRO A 55 23.27 -8.78 -7.06
C PRO A 55 24.00 -9.91 -7.75
N ARG A 56 25.18 -10.28 -7.24
CA ARG A 56 25.99 -11.33 -7.86
C ARG A 56 25.34 -12.71 -7.67
N PRO A 57 25.42 -13.61 -8.68
CA PRO A 57 24.86 -14.97 -8.55
C PRO A 57 25.42 -15.78 -7.36
N GLY A 58 26.67 -15.51 -6.97
CA GLY A 58 27.32 -16.19 -5.80
C GLY A 58 27.05 -15.53 -4.45
N THR A 59 26.27 -14.44 -4.39
CA THR A 59 25.88 -13.84 -3.11
C THR A 59 25.01 -14.82 -2.32
N HIS A 60 25.30 -14.98 -1.02
CA HIS A 60 24.49 -15.82 -0.15
C HIS A 60 23.01 -15.40 -0.23
N HIS A 61 22.12 -16.38 -0.38
CA HIS A 61 20.70 -16.10 -0.69
C HIS A 61 19.95 -15.28 0.36
N TYR A 62 20.43 -15.23 1.63
CA TYR A 62 19.88 -14.29 2.63
C TYR A 62 20.27 -12.83 2.35
N LEU A 63 21.39 -12.61 1.67
CA LEU A 63 21.98 -11.29 1.45
C LEU A 63 21.56 -10.64 0.12
N HIS A 64 20.87 -11.36 -0.77
CA HIS A 64 20.48 -10.81 -2.08
C HIS A 64 19.73 -9.49 -1.96
N GLY A 65 18.74 -9.40 -1.06
CA GLY A 65 17.98 -8.16 -0.83
C GLY A 65 18.84 -7.05 -0.22
N MET A 66 19.80 -7.40 0.64
CA MET A 66 20.73 -6.43 1.23
C MET A 66 21.71 -5.89 0.17
N GLU A 67 22.29 -6.76 -0.68
CA GLU A 67 23.16 -6.34 -1.77
C GLU A 67 22.40 -5.46 -2.76
N ASP A 68 21.17 -5.82 -3.12
CA ASP A 68 20.34 -5.02 -4.01
C ASP A 68 20.08 -3.62 -3.42
N GLY A 69 19.74 -3.55 -2.12
CA GLY A 69 19.55 -2.28 -1.42
C GLY A 69 20.81 -1.41 -1.39
N VAL A 70 21.98 -2.00 -1.17
CA VAL A 70 23.27 -1.28 -1.21
C VAL A 70 23.54 -0.74 -2.62
N LEU A 71 23.27 -1.52 -3.66
CA LEU A 71 23.44 -1.09 -5.06
C LEU A 71 22.49 0.07 -5.42
N ASN A 72 21.24 0.01 -4.98
CA ASN A 72 20.26 1.09 -5.13
C ASN A 72 20.73 2.35 -4.40
N GLY A 73 21.07 2.24 -3.12
CA GLY A 73 21.57 3.36 -2.32
C GLY A 73 22.82 4.01 -2.90
N GLN A 74 23.78 3.21 -3.39
CA GLN A 74 24.97 3.71 -4.06
C GLN A 74 24.63 4.49 -5.36
N ALA A 75 23.69 3.97 -6.15
CA ALA A 75 23.26 4.67 -7.36
C ALA A 75 22.56 5.99 -7.06
N VAL A 76 21.68 6.02 -6.04
CA VAL A 76 21.06 7.26 -5.56
C VAL A 76 22.10 8.23 -5.01
N ALA A 77 23.06 7.79 -4.20
CA ALA A 77 24.12 8.64 -3.67
C ALA A 77 24.93 9.33 -4.78
N ARG A 78 25.18 8.67 -5.89
CA ARG A 78 25.85 9.29 -7.07
C ARG A 78 25.01 10.41 -7.67
N VAL A 79 23.68 10.25 -7.76
CA VAL A 79 22.77 11.31 -8.22
C VAL A 79 22.78 12.48 -7.21
N LEU A 80 22.71 12.19 -5.90
CA LEU A 80 22.78 13.20 -4.84
C LEU A 80 24.07 14.01 -4.88
N LEU A 81 25.22 13.35 -5.06
CA LEU A 81 26.51 14.02 -5.19
C LEU A 81 26.59 14.94 -6.42
N LYS A 82 25.98 14.52 -7.54
CA LYS A 82 25.86 15.34 -8.74
C LYS A 82 25.01 16.59 -8.49
N LEU A 83 23.86 16.42 -7.85
CA LEU A 83 22.95 17.52 -7.48
C LEU A 83 23.64 18.49 -6.51
N LYS A 84 24.36 17.96 -5.51
CA LYS A 84 25.16 18.79 -4.57
C LYS A 84 26.20 19.63 -5.26
N LYS A 85 26.93 19.06 -6.25
CA LYS A 85 27.88 19.81 -7.08
C LYS A 85 27.24 20.91 -7.94
N GLN A 86 25.95 20.78 -8.24
CA GLN A 86 25.14 21.77 -8.96
C GLN A 86 24.51 22.83 -8.01
N GLY A 87 24.88 22.83 -6.73
CA GLY A 87 24.37 23.76 -5.73
C GLY A 87 23.01 23.40 -5.12
N PHE A 88 22.50 22.19 -5.36
CA PHE A 88 21.27 21.73 -4.72
C PHE A 88 21.57 21.23 -3.29
N ALA A 89 20.87 21.80 -2.31
CA ALA A 89 20.93 21.40 -0.90
C ALA A 89 19.51 21.33 -0.37
N PRO A 90 18.90 20.14 -0.26
CA PRO A 90 17.52 20.02 0.19
C PRO A 90 17.38 20.35 1.68
N ASP A 91 16.32 21.09 2.03
CA ASP A 91 15.95 21.32 3.42
C ASP A 91 15.46 20.03 4.06
N ILE A 92 14.73 19.21 3.27
CA ILE A 92 14.20 17.92 3.70
C ILE A 92 14.26 16.88 2.57
N VAL A 93 14.61 15.65 2.94
CA VAL A 93 14.46 14.46 2.10
C VAL A 93 13.31 13.61 2.65
N ILE A 94 12.37 13.25 1.79
CA ILE A 94 11.25 12.35 2.09
C ILE A 94 11.46 11.07 1.30
N ALA A 95 11.71 9.95 1.98
CA ALA A 95 12.16 8.73 1.32
C ALA A 95 11.38 7.49 1.77
N HIS A 96 11.20 6.55 0.84
CA HIS A 96 10.78 5.19 1.17
C HIS A 96 12.03 4.31 1.33
N PRO A 97 12.34 3.78 2.53
CA PRO A 97 13.60 3.10 2.79
C PRO A 97 13.63 1.63 2.33
N GLY A 98 12.52 1.07 1.89
CA GLY A 98 12.31 -0.37 1.73
C GLY A 98 13.24 -1.09 0.74
N TRP A 99 13.84 -0.36 -0.19
CA TRP A 99 14.71 -0.92 -1.23
C TRP A 99 16.13 -0.36 -1.21
N GLY A 100 16.51 0.37 -0.14
CA GLY A 100 17.88 0.83 0.12
C GLY A 100 18.22 2.21 -0.43
N GLU A 101 17.34 2.87 -1.19
CA GLU A 101 17.63 4.17 -1.85
C GLU A 101 18.02 5.26 -0.87
N ALA A 102 17.50 5.22 0.36
CA ALA A 102 17.74 6.24 1.38
C ALA A 102 19.03 6.01 2.20
N LEU A 103 19.73 4.87 2.01
CA LEU A 103 20.84 4.45 2.87
C LEU A 103 21.92 5.51 3.08
N TYR A 104 22.30 6.23 2.04
CA TYR A 104 23.44 7.15 2.06
C TYR A 104 23.03 8.63 1.95
N VAL A 105 21.78 8.97 2.26
CA VAL A 105 21.31 10.37 2.22
C VAL A 105 22.10 11.23 3.19
N LYS A 106 22.27 10.75 4.43
CA LYS A 106 23.00 11.48 5.47
C LYS A 106 24.49 11.58 5.22
N ASP A 107 25.09 10.64 4.49
CA ASP A 107 26.51 10.72 4.09
C ASP A 107 26.74 11.81 3.04
N VAL A 108 25.77 12.10 2.19
CA VAL A 108 25.86 13.17 1.19
C VAL A 108 25.41 14.51 1.77
N PHE A 109 24.32 14.53 2.53
CA PHE A 109 23.70 15.72 3.12
C PHE A 109 23.52 15.52 4.65
N PRO A 110 24.60 15.64 5.45
CA PRO A 110 24.55 15.36 6.89
C PRO A 110 23.55 16.23 7.66
N ALA A 111 23.45 17.52 7.29
CA ALA A 111 22.57 18.48 7.97
C ALA A 111 21.09 18.38 7.52
N THR A 112 20.81 17.88 6.33
CA THR A 112 19.45 17.79 5.79
C THR A 112 18.56 16.88 6.62
N ARG A 113 17.31 17.27 6.87
CA ARG A 113 16.33 16.41 7.55
C ARG A 113 15.91 15.24 6.68
N LEU A 114 15.87 14.05 7.25
CA LEU A 114 15.45 12.82 6.60
C LEU A 114 14.16 12.31 7.26
N LEU A 115 13.05 12.39 6.52
CA LEU A 115 11.75 11.83 6.88
C LEU A 115 11.54 10.53 6.11
N SER A 116 11.50 9.39 6.80
CA SER A 116 11.38 8.07 6.18
C SER A 116 9.97 7.51 6.32
N PHE A 117 9.44 6.95 5.23
CA PHE A 117 8.13 6.29 5.19
C PHE A 117 8.30 4.79 5.49
N PHE A 118 8.05 4.41 6.73
CA PHE A 118 8.15 3.03 7.22
C PHE A 118 6.84 2.29 7.01
N GLU A 119 6.70 1.70 5.83
CA GLU A 119 5.49 0.96 5.44
C GLU A 119 5.36 -0.35 6.21
N PHE A 120 6.46 -1.07 6.43
CA PHE A 120 6.41 -2.39 7.05
C PHE A 120 7.76 -2.81 7.65
N PHE A 121 7.72 -3.49 8.80
CA PHE A 121 8.86 -4.18 9.38
C PHE A 121 8.54 -5.67 9.47
N TYR A 122 9.38 -6.52 8.92
CA TYR A 122 9.05 -7.92 8.66
C TYR A 122 9.28 -8.82 9.87
N HIS A 123 8.32 -9.72 10.14
CA HIS A 123 8.40 -10.75 11.16
C HIS A 123 8.22 -12.12 10.53
N SER A 124 8.93 -13.14 11.06
CA SER A 124 8.78 -14.51 10.60
C SER A 124 7.51 -15.18 11.13
N ASP A 125 6.92 -14.61 12.18
CA ASP A 125 5.72 -15.11 12.86
C ASP A 125 4.95 -13.93 13.45
N GLY A 126 3.64 -14.07 13.61
CA GLY A 126 2.78 -13.05 14.23
C GLY A 126 2.36 -11.89 13.32
N ALA A 127 2.83 -11.88 12.07
CA ALA A 127 2.41 -10.93 11.04
C ALA A 127 2.04 -11.68 9.76
N ASP A 128 2.46 -11.16 8.60
CA ASP A 128 2.16 -11.70 7.27
C ASP A 128 2.74 -13.10 7.03
N ALA A 129 4.01 -13.23 7.36
CA ALA A 129 4.77 -14.45 7.11
C ALA A 129 4.30 -15.58 8.02
N ASN A 130 4.19 -16.79 7.46
CA ASN A 130 3.76 -18.00 8.18
C ASN A 130 2.34 -17.89 8.80
N PHE A 131 1.52 -16.93 8.37
CA PHE A 131 0.14 -16.77 8.83
C PHE A 131 -0.77 -17.84 8.24
N ASP A 132 -0.61 -18.11 6.93
CA ASP A 132 -1.43 -19.09 6.22
C ASP A 132 -0.77 -20.47 6.25
N PRO A 133 -1.39 -21.48 6.89
CA PRO A 133 -0.81 -22.83 6.99
C PRO A 133 -0.72 -23.56 5.65
N GLU A 134 -1.47 -23.14 4.61
CA GLU A 134 -1.32 -23.69 3.25
C GLU A 134 0.01 -23.25 2.59
N TYR A 135 0.64 -22.17 3.13
CA TYR A 135 1.89 -21.58 2.58
C TYR A 135 2.95 -21.37 3.66
N PRO A 136 3.41 -22.47 4.32
CA PRO A 136 4.34 -22.35 5.45
C PRO A 136 5.72 -21.88 4.99
N LEU A 137 6.41 -21.15 5.87
CA LEU A 137 7.80 -20.76 5.65
C LEU A 137 8.79 -21.84 6.08
N SER A 138 9.81 -22.05 5.24
CA SER A 138 11.01 -22.79 5.63
C SER A 138 11.85 -21.99 6.65
N PHE A 139 12.82 -22.68 7.31
CA PHE A 139 13.82 -22.01 8.14
C PHE A 139 14.58 -20.92 7.35
N ASP A 140 15.00 -21.23 6.13
CA ASP A 140 15.69 -20.26 5.25
C ASP A 140 14.80 -19.05 4.92
N GLY A 141 13.49 -19.25 4.77
CA GLY A 141 12.52 -18.17 4.62
C GLY A 141 12.51 -17.23 5.81
N ARG A 142 12.46 -17.78 7.03
CA ARG A 142 12.53 -17.02 8.29
C ARG A 142 13.83 -16.24 8.44
N ALA A 143 14.97 -16.88 8.14
CA ALA A 143 16.30 -16.25 8.20
C ALA A 143 16.43 -15.10 7.20
N ARG A 144 15.91 -15.26 5.98
CA ARG A 144 15.86 -14.16 4.97
C ARG A 144 15.04 -12.97 5.43
N ILE A 145 13.87 -13.20 6.06
CA ILE A 145 13.02 -12.13 6.62
C ILE A 145 13.81 -11.32 7.65
N ARG A 146 14.50 -11.99 8.57
CA ARG A 146 15.33 -11.32 9.58
C ARG A 146 16.42 -10.46 8.93
N THR A 147 17.13 -11.02 7.94
CA THR A 147 18.21 -10.29 7.25
C THR A 147 17.67 -9.10 6.44
N ARG A 148 16.47 -9.21 5.86
CA ARG A 148 15.82 -8.13 5.12
C ARG A 148 15.63 -6.86 5.96
N ASN A 149 15.36 -7.01 7.25
CA ASN A 149 15.18 -5.88 8.17
C ASN A 149 16.45 -5.07 8.40
N ALA A 150 17.64 -5.55 8.01
CA ALA A 150 18.87 -4.77 8.15
C ALA A 150 18.79 -3.41 7.43
N LEU A 151 18.19 -3.33 6.25
CA LEU A 151 17.97 -2.07 5.55
C LEU A 151 17.06 -1.12 6.32
N HIS A 152 15.98 -1.66 6.91
CA HIS A 152 15.05 -0.88 7.73
C HIS A 152 15.72 -0.34 9.00
N LEU A 153 16.52 -1.16 9.68
CA LEU A 153 17.26 -0.77 10.89
C LEU A 153 18.27 0.34 10.60
N LEU A 154 19.04 0.24 9.51
CA LEU A 154 19.96 1.30 9.09
C LEU A 154 19.23 2.63 8.84
N ASN A 155 18.07 2.57 8.18
CA ASN A 155 17.27 3.77 7.94
C ASN A 155 16.59 4.31 9.22
N LEU A 156 16.09 3.46 10.12
CA LEU A 156 15.55 3.85 11.42
C LEU A 156 16.59 4.58 12.27
N THR A 157 17.84 4.13 12.20
CA THR A 157 18.95 4.80 12.90
C THR A 157 19.27 6.15 12.27
N ALA A 158 19.35 6.24 10.94
CA ALA A 158 19.79 7.42 10.20
C ALA A 158 18.73 8.54 10.10
N CYS A 159 17.43 8.21 10.05
CA CYS A 159 16.39 9.22 9.86
C CYS A 159 16.19 10.12 11.09
N ASP A 160 15.74 11.35 10.84
CA ASP A 160 15.35 12.29 11.91
C ASP A 160 13.94 11.98 12.42
N ALA A 161 13.03 11.56 11.52
CA ALA A 161 11.69 11.11 11.87
C ALA A 161 11.18 10.05 10.88
N GLY A 162 10.17 9.32 11.29
CA GLY A 162 9.50 8.30 10.50
C GLY A 162 7.99 8.51 10.44
N ILE A 163 7.38 7.98 9.38
CA ILE A 163 5.94 7.90 9.22
C ILE A 163 5.57 6.46 8.92
N SER A 164 4.48 5.99 9.54
CA SER A 164 3.83 4.71 9.21
C SER A 164 2.35 4.95 8.96
N PRO A 165 1.70 4.25 8.01
CA PRO A 165 0.30 4.54 7.64
C PRO A 165 -0.71 4.22 8.73
N THR A 166 -0.44 3.20 9.56
CA THR A 166 -1.36 2.71 10.59
C THR A 166 -0.65 2.46 11.92
N HIS A 167 -1.41 2.42 13.02
CA HIS A 167 -0.86 2.08 14.33
C HIS A 167 -0.32 0.66 14.36
N TRP A 168 -1.01 -0.28 13.71
CA TRP A 168 -0.54 -1.66 13.62
C TRP A 168 0.79 -1.76 12.86
N GLN A 169 0.92 -1.10 11.70
CA GLN A 169 2.18 -1.11 10.95
C GLN A 169 3.33 -0.47 11.75
N LYS A 170 3.06 0.63 12.48
CA LYS A 170 4.04 1.20 13.42
C LYS A 170 4.44 0.18 14.49
N SER A 171 3.50 -0.55 15.07
CA SER A 171 3.76 -1.49 16.17
C SER A 171 4.68 -2.66 15.78
N LEU A 172 4.82 -2.95 14.49
CA LEU A 172 5.76 -3.96 13.99
C LEU A 172 7.24 -3.53 14.10
N HIS A 173 7.51 -2.24 14.16
CA HIS A 173 8.88 -1.73 14.28
C HIS A 173 9.42 -1.93 15.71
N PRO A 174 10.76 -2.01 15.89
CA PRO A 174 11.33 -2.12 17.22
C PRO A 174 10.90 -0.96 18.13
N ALA A 175 10.55 -1.27 19.37
CA ALA A 175 9.92 -0.33 20.31
C ALA A 175 10.77 0.93 20.59
N GLU A 176 12.09 0.80 20.56
CA GLU A 176 13.05 1.90 20.73
C GLU A 176 12.92 3.01 19.68
N PHE A 177 12.34 2.70 18.51
CA PHE A 177 12.11 3.66 17.44
C PHE A 177 10.68 4.22 17.39
N HIS A 178 9.76 3.74 18.23
CA HIS A 178 8.37 4.17 18.20
C HIS A 178 8.19 5.67 18.44
N SER A 179 9.05 6.30 19.27
CA SER A 179 9.02 7.73 19.50
C SER A 179 9.36 8.57 18.26
N LYS A 180 10.15 8.01 17.33
CA LYS A 180 10.49 8.64 16.05
C LYS A 180 9.39 8.50 15.00
N ILE A 181 8.46 7.54 15.14
CA ILE A 181 7.50 7.18 14.09
C ILE A 181 6.13 7.77 14.43
N SER A 182 5.65 8.68 13.59
CA SER A 182 4.28 9.20 13.62
C SER A 182 3.36 8.35 12.76
N VAL A 183 2.08 8.22 13.17
CA VAL A 183 1.08 7.52 12.36
C VAL A 183 0.35 8.54 11.50
N ILE A 184 0.59 8.48 10.19
CA ILE A 184 -0.03 9.35 9.19
C ILE A 184 -0.36 8.53 7.95
N HIS A 185 -1.66 8.35 7.69
CA HIS A 185 -2.14 7.73 6.46
C HIS A 185 -2.09 8.77 5.32
N GLU A 186 -1.81 8.32 4.08
CA GLU A 186 -1.65 9.18 2.90
C GLU A 186 -2.96 9.89 2.50
N GLY A 187 -4.07 9.34 2.93
CA GLY A 187 -5.41 9.87 2.66
C GLY A 187 -6.05 9.33 1.40
N ILE A 188 -7.37 9.44 1.36
CA ILE A 188 -8.24 9.10 0.22
C ILE A 188 -8.94 10.38 -0.24
N ASP A 189 -8.91 10.64 -1.54
CA ASP A 189 -9.70 11.73 -2.13
C ASP A 189 -11.19 11.33 -2.15
N THR A 190 -11.88 11.64 -1.06
CA THR A 190 -13.29 11.28 -0.86
C THR A 190 -14.26 12.05 -1.77
N ARG A 191 -13.77 13.06 -2.51
CA ARG A 191 -14.55 13.77 -3.54
C ARG A 191 -14.52 13.01 -4.86
N ALA A 192 -13.34 12.56 -5.26
CA ALA A 192 -13.16 11.73 -6.45
C ALA A 192 -13.72 10.32 -6.23
N VAL A 193 -13.46 9.73 -5.03
CA VAL A 193 -13.95 8.40 -4.65
C VAL A 193 -15.22 8.55 -3.84
N ALA A 194 -16.36 8.65 -4.54
CA ALA A 194 -17.66 8.86 -3.95
C ALA A 194 -18.70 7.88 -4.55
N PRO A 195 -19.80 7.60 -3.84
CA PRO A 195 -20.91 6.82 -4.38
C PRO A 195 -21.51 7.51 -5.61
N ASN A 196 -21.85 6.73 -6.63
CA ASN A 196 -22.58 7.20 -7.80
C ASN A 196 -23.70 6.22 -8.15
N PRO A 197 -24.95 6.45 -7.72
CA PRO A 197 -26.06 5.52 -7.95
C PRO A 197 -26.47 5.40 -9.43
N ARG A 198 -25.97 6.27 -10.32
CA ARG A 198 -26.22 6.21 -11.76
C ARG A 198 -25.08 5.53 -12.52
N GLN A 199 -24.04 5.10 -11.82
CA GLN A 199 -22.89 4.44 -12.45
C GLN A 199 -23.32 3.12 -13.10
N THR A 200 -22.74 2.84 -14.25
CA THR A 200 -22.80 1.54 -14.90
C THR A 200 -21.40 1.03 -15.18
N PHE A 201 -21.29 -0.30 -15.26
CA PHE A 201 -20.03 -0.95 -15.61
C PHE A 201 -20.27 -2.01 -16.69
N THR A 202 -19.61 -1.87 -17.83
CA THR A 202 -19.72 -2.85 -18.93
C THR A 202 -18.63 -3.89 -18.82
N LEU A 203 -19.06 -5.15 -18.68
CA LEU A 203 -18.20 -6.33 -18.69
C LEU A 203 -17.66 -6.63 -20.09
N PRO A 204 -16.56 -7.40 -20.24
CA PRO A 204 -16.01 -7.77 -21.55
C PRO A 204 -16.98 -8.52 -22.47
N ASN A 205 -17.95 -9.23 -21.90
CA ASN A 205 -18.99 -9.94 -22.64
C ASN A 205 -20.17 -9.05 -23.07
N GLY A 206 -20.11 -7.73 -22.82
CA GLY A 206 -21.15 -6.76 -23.15
C GLY A 206 -22.26 -6.61 -22.10
N LYS A 207 -22.28 -7.41 -21.04
CA LYS A 207 -23.26 -7.25 -19.95
C LYS A 207 -22.98 -5.93 -19.20
N ILE A 208 -24.04 -5.16 -18.97
CA ILE A 208 -23.98 -3.93 -18.19
C ILE A 208 -24.42 -4.24 -16.77
N LEU A 209 -23.57 -3.88 -15.82
CA LEU A 209 -23.82 -3.97 -14.38
C LEU A 209 -24.19 -2.60 -13.82
N THR A 210 -25.09 -2.60 -12.85
CA THR A 210 -25.55 -1.42 -12.10
C THR A 210 -25.48 -1.71 -10.60
N PHE A 211 -25.72 -0.70 -9.79
CA PHE A 211 -25.84 -0.85 -8.34
C PHE A 211 -26.98 -1.78 -7.88
N GLN A 212 -27.96 -2.06 -8.75
CA GLN A 212 -29.09 -2.96 -8.46
C GLN A 212 -28.76 -4.43 -8.69
N ASP A 213 -27.66 -4.72 -9.34
CA ASP A 213 -27.21 -6.09 -9.62
C ASP A 213 -26.44 -6.67 -8.41
N GLU A 214 -26.46 -7.99 -8.27
CA GLU A 214 -25.66 -8.70 -7.27
C GLU A 214 -24.19 -8.79 -7.73
N VAL A 215 -23.44 -7.72 -7.51
CA VAL A 215 -22.03 -7.61 -7.92
C VAL A 215 -21.11 -7.81 -6.74
N VAL A 216 -20.35 -8.89 -6.73
CA VAL A 216 -19.26 -9.13 -5.78
C VAL A 216 -17.93 -8.77 -6.44
N THR A 217 -17.20 -7.85 -5.84
CA THR A 217 -15.89 -7.44 -6.34
C THR A 217 -14.75 -7.93 -5.45
N TYR A 218 -13.66 -8.33 -6.09
CA TYR A 218 -12.38 -8.61 -5.45
C TYR A 218 -11.28 -7.86 -6.21
N VAL A 219 -10.44 -7.13 -5.48
CA VAL A 219 -9.37 -6.32 -6.09
C VAL A 219 -8.06 -6.55 -5.36
N ALA A 220 -7.03 -6.93 -6.12
CA ALA A 220 -5.66 -7.07 -5.64
C ALA A 220 -4.67 -6.62 -6.72
N ARG A 221 -3.42 -6.31 -6.34
CA ARG A 221 -2.37 -6.04 -7.33
C ARG A 221 -2.10 -7.26 -8.20
N ASN A 222 -1.98 -8.42 -7.54
CA ASN A 222 -1.90 -9.74 -8.17
C ASN A 222 -2.76 -10.72 -7.40
N LEU A 223 -3.23 -11.76 -8.10
CA LEU A 223 -4.14 -12.79 -7.59
C LEU A 223 -3.32 -13.87 -6.86
N GLU A 224 -3.05 -13.65 -5.58
CA GLU A 224 -2.17 -14.48 -4.78
C GLU A 224 -2.73 -14.73 -3.36
N PRO A 225 -2.28 -15.77 -2.63
CA PRO A 225 -2.75 -16.10 -1.29
C PRO A 225 -2.60 -15.00 -0.26
N TYR A 226 -1.59 -14.14 -0.40
CA TYR A 226 -1.37 -13.00 0.50
C TYR A 226 -2.59 -12.07 0.64
N ARG A 227 -3.40 -11.99 -0.41
CA ARG A 227 -4.65 -11.24 -0.43
C ARG A 227 -5.89 -12.15 -0.37
N GLY A 228 -5.71 -13.40 0.10
CA GLY A 228 -6.80 -14.34 0.33
C GLY A 228 -7.52 -14.78 -0.94
N PHE A 229 -6.87 -14.71 -2.11
CA PHE A 229 -7.51 -15.03 -3.38
C PHE A 229 -8.06 -16.47 -3.43
N HIS A 230 -7.35 -17.44 -2.83
CA HIS A 230 -7.79 -18.82 -2.72
C HIS A 230 -9.06 -18.96 -1.87
N GLN A 231 -9.14 -18.25 -0.74
CA GLN A 231 -10.32 -18.27 0.12
C GLN A 231 -11.52 -17.57 -0.55
N PHE A 232 -11.26 -16.47 -1.27
CA PHE A 232 -12.29 -15.80 -2.07
C PHE A 232 -12.87 -16.71 -3.16
N MET A 233 -12.04 -17.44 -3.91
CA MET A 233 -12.50 -18.35 -4.97
C MET A 233 -13.33 -19.50 -4.40
N ARG A 234 -12.95 -20.08 -3.28
CA ARG A 234 -13.72 -21.10 -2.56
C ARG A 234 -15.07 -20.55 -2.06
N ALA A 235 -15.09 -19.31 -1.55
CA ALA A 235 -16.32 -18.64 -1.15
C ALA A 235 -17.23 -18.32 -2.34
N ALA A 236 -16.66 -17.92 -3.47
CA ALA A 236 -17.41 -17.65 -4.70
C ALA A 236 -18.09 -18.94 -5.24
N GLU A 237 -17.45 -20.10 -5.14
CA GLU A 237 -18.09 -21.39 -5.44
C GLU A 237 -19.32 -21.63 -4.56
N GLU A 238 -19.18 -21.36 -3.26
CA GLU A 238 -20.30 -21.54 -2.32
C GLU A 238 -21.48 -20.62 -2.63
N ILE A 239 -21.21 -19.34 -2.97
CA ILE A 239 -22.25 -18.39 -3.39
C ILE A 239 -22.87 -18.82 -4.72
N CYS A 240 -22.11 -19.36 -5.68
CA CYS A 240 -22.66 -19.86 -6.93
C CYS A 240 -23.70 -20.96 -6.73
N ARG A 241 -23.54 -21.79 -5.69
CA ARG A 241 -24.52 -22.84 -5.33
C ARG A 241 -25.79 -22.26 -4.70
N ARG A 242 -25.68 -21.18 -3.94
CA ARG A 242 -26.81 -20.57 -3.22
C ARG A 242 -27.61 -19.57 -4.06
N ARG A 243 -26.95 -18.87 -5.00
CA ARG A 243 -27.51 -17.74 -5.75
C ARG A 243 -27.17 -17.86 -7.24
N SER A 244 -28.17 -17.71 -8.09
CA SER A 244 -28.03 -17.89 -9.54
C SER A 244 -27.67 -16.59 -10.30
N LYS A 245 -27.79 -15.41 -9.68
CA LYS A 245 -27.67 -14.11 -10.35
C LYS A 245 -26.38 -13.35 -10.02
N THR A 246 -25.64 -13.76 -8.99
CA THR A 246 -24.44 -13.06 -8.52
C THR A 246 -23.32 -13.07 -9.57
N GLU A 247 -22.77 -11.91 -9.87
CA GLU A 247 -21.62 -11.71 -10.76
C GLU A 247 -20.37 -11.46 -9.93
N PHE A 248 -19.31 -12.19 -10.20
CA PHE A 248 -18.01 -12.01 -9.54
C PHE A 248 -17.08 -11.27 -10.48
N VAL A 249 -16.64 -10.08 -10.08
CA VAL A 249 -15.72 -9.25 -10.89
C VAL A 249 -14.40 -9.12 -10.18
N ILE A 250 -13.35 -9.65 -10.78
CA ILE A 250 -12.02 -9.83 -10.21
C ILE A 250 -11.03 -8.96 -10.96
N VAL A 251 -10.35 -8.07 -10.22
CA VAL A 251 -9.30 -7.18 -10.72
C VAL A 251 -7.96 -7.56 -10.11
N GLY A 252 -6.96 -7.82 -10.94
CA GLY A 252 -5.61 -8.17 -10.50
C GLY A 252 -4.83 -8.86 -11.61
N GLY A 253 -3.50 -8.78 -11.55
CA GLY A 253 -2.62 -9.53 -12.44
C GLY A 253 -2.40 -10.95 -11.97
N ASP A 254 -1.87 -11.80 -12.85
CA ASP A 254 -1.59 -13.21 -12.54
C ASP A 254 -0.18 -13.45 -11.99
N ASP A 255 0.56 -12.37 -11.73
CA ASP A 255 1.89 -12.42 -11.12
C ASP A 255 1.82 -12.56 -9.58
N VAL A 256 2.96 -12.51 -8.93
CA VAL A 256 3.11 -12.51 -7.46
C VAL A 256 3.77 -11.23 -7.03
N SER A 257 3.24 -10.60 -6.01
CA SER A 257 3.77 -9.35 -5.43
C SER A 257 4.53 -9.57 -4.12
N TYR A 258 4.00 -10.43 -3.27
CA TYR A 258 4.44 -10.60 -1.88
C TYR A 258 4.77 -12.06 -1.54
N GLY A 259 4.01 -13.02 -2.07
CA GLY A 259 4.18 -14.43 -1.83
C GLY A 259 5.24 -15.09 -2.74
N GLN A 260 5.14 -16.39 -2.90
CA GLN A 260 5.97 -17.19 -3.79
C GLN A 260 5.14 -17.66 -4.99
N ARG A 261 5.77 -17.77 -6.15
CA ARG A 261 5.13 -18.41 -7.30
C ARG A 261 4.94 -19.91 -7.04
N PRO A 262 3.87 -20.53 -7.52
CA PRO A 262 3.75 -21.97 -7.51
C PRO A 262 4.94 -22.63 -8.22
N SER A 263 5.46 -23.71 -7.63
CA SER A 263 6.64 -24.40 -8.13
C SER A 263 6.44 -25.15 -9.45
N ASP A 264 5.18 -25.41 -9.83
CA ASP A 264 4.76 -26.10 -11.06
C ASP A 264 4.65 -25.15 -12.27
N GLY A 265 4.95 -23.86 -12.10
CA GLY A 265 4.91 -22.86 -13.17
C GLY A 265 3.52 -22.32 -13.49
N GLN A 266 2.45 -22.85 -12.88
CA GLN A 266 1.10 -22.31 -13.04
C GLN A 266 0.93 -20.98 -12.27
N THR A 267 -0.08 -20.20 -12.66
CA THR A 267 -0.55 -19.07 -11.85
C THR A 267 -1.53 -19.56 -10.77
N TYR A 268 -1.71 -18.77 -9.70
CA TYR A 268 -2.72 -19.09 -8.69
C TYR A 268 -4.13 -19.11 -9.29
N ARG A 269 -4.41 -18.27 -10.28
CA ARG A 269 -5.71 -18.30 -11.00
C ARG A 269 -5.94 -19.63 -11.69
N GLU A 270 -4.97 -20.13 -12.45
CA GLU A 270 -5.09 -21.42 -13.15
C GLU A 270 -5.32 -22.57 -12.16
N LYS A 271 -4.58 -22.61 -11.05
CA LYS A 271 -4.76 -23.63 -10.01
C LYS A 271 -6.15 -23.61 -9.38
N LEU A 272 -6.62 -22.41 -9.00
CA LEU A 272 -7.91 -22.28 -8.35
C LEU A 272 -9.09 -22.53 -9.30
N LEU A 273 -8.96 -22.21 -10.60
CA LEU A 273 -9.97 -22.59 -11.60
C LEU A 273 -10.07 -24.10 -11.82
N GLN A 274 -9.03 -24.87 -11.48
CA GLN A 274 -9.09 -26.34 -11.47
C GLN A 274 -9.70 -26.89 -10.17
N GLU A 275 -9.56 -26.14 -9.06
CA GLU A 275 -10.06 -26.54 -7.73
C GLU A 275 -11.58 -26.28 -7.58
N VAL A 276 -12.05 -25.09 -8.01
CA VAL A 276 -13.43 -24.64 -7.77
C VAL A 276 -14.33 -24.85 -8.98
N ARG A 277 -15.65 -25.08 -8.72
CA ARG A 277 -16.68 -25.26 -9.75
C ARG A 277 -17.59 -24.04 -9.79
N ILE A 278 -17.20 -23.03 -10.55
CA ILE A 278 -17.97 -21.78 -10.74
C ILE A 278 -18.40 -21.70 -12.21
N ASP A 279 -19.65 -21.27 -12.46
CA ASP A 279 -20.10 -20.97 -13.82
C ASP A 279 -19.22 -19.88 -14.46
N PRO A 280 -18.48 -20.18 -15.53
CA PRO A 280 -17.59 -19.21 -16.18
C PRO A 280 -18.30 -17.95 -16.69
N LYS A 281 -19.62 -18.00 -16.91
CA LYS A 281 -20.41 -16.85 -17.33
C LYS A 281 -20.59 -15.80 -16.23
N ARG A 282 -20.37 -16.17 -14.99
CA ARG A 282 -20.54 -15.36 -13.79
C ARG A 282 -19.23 -14.91 -13.17
N LEU A 283 -18.09 -15.36 -13.70
CA LEU A 283 -16.75 -15.11 -13.18
C LEU A 283 -15.93 -14.29 -14.18
N HIS A 284 -15.65 -13.05 -13.85
CA HIS A 284 -15.04 -12.09 -14.76
C HIS A 284 -13.68 -11.61 -14.26
N PHE A 285 -12.62 -12.11 -14.89
CA PHE A 285 -11.25 -11.65 -14.65
C PHE A 285 -10.92 -10.50 -15.59
N LEU A 286 -10.72 -9.31 -15.04
CA LEU A 286 -10.46 -8.09 -15.82
C LEU A 286 -8.95 -7.79 -15.99
N GLY A 287 -8.08 -8.54 -15.30
CA GLY A 287 -6.67 -8.19 -15.23
C GLY A 287 -6.46 -6.84 -14.54
N ARG A 288 -5.46 -6.09 -14.97
CA ARG A 288 -5.22 -4.70 -14.52
C ARG A 288 -6.04 -3.74 -15.37
N ILE A 289 -6.83 -2.90 -14.73
CA ILE A 289 -7.69 -1.92 -15.41
C ILE A 289 -7.30 -0.48 -15.05
N PRO A 290 -7.60 0.52 -15.91
CA PRO A 290 -7.41 1.93 -15.58
C PRO A 290 -8.17 2.35 -14.31
N TYR A 291 -7.64 3.37 -13.61
CA TYR A 291 -8.16 3.79 -12.31
C TYR A 291 -9.63 4.26 -12.40
N GLU A 292 -10.01 4.99 -13.44
CA GLU A 292 -11.40 5.41 -13.65
C GLU A 292 -12.35 4.22 -13.80
N ARG A 293 -11.93 3.16 -14.51
CA ARG A 293 -12.71 1.92 -14.62
C ARG A 293 -12.79 1.16 -13.29
N TYR A 294 -11.71 1.19 -12.52
CA TYR A 294 -11.72 0.62 -11.17
C TYR A 294 -12.71 1.34 -10.25
N LEU A 295 -12.73 2.68 -10.24
CA LEU A 295 -13.71 3.44 -9.47
C LEU A 295 -15.15 3.17 -9.92
N ALA A 296 -15.40 3.11 -11.22
CA ALA A 296 -16.71 2.77 -11.77
C ALA A 296 -17.17 1.36 -11.32
N LEU A 297 -16.24 0.40 -11.23
CA LEU A 297 -16.52 -0.94 -10.71
C LEU A 297 -16.89 -0.93 -9.23
N LEU A 298 -16.15 -0.18 -8.39
CA LEU A 298 -16.50 -0.04 -6.97
C LEU A 298 -17.89 0.58 -6.79
N GLN A 299 -18.25 1.58 -7.62
CA GLN A 299 -19.54 2.26 -7.53
C GLN A 299 -20.75 1.36 -7.87
N VAL A 300 -20.56 0.28 -8.60
CA VAL A 300 -21.63 -0.72 -8.87
C VAL A 300 -21.52 -1.95 -7.96
N SER A 301 -20.51 -2.02 -7.11
CA SER A 301 -20.27 -3.19 -6.24
C SER A 301 -21.29 -3.27 -5.10
N SER A 302 -21.97 -4.39 -4.99
CA SER A 302 -22.87 -4.69 -3.87
C SER A 302 -22.09 -5.16 -2.65
N ALA A 303 -21.04 -5.94 -2.82
CA ALA A 303 -20.13 -6.39 -1.78
C ALA A 303 -18.68 -6.38 -2.31
N HIS A 304 -17.80 -5.72 -1.58
CA HIS A 304 -16.36 -5.73 -1.87
C HIS A 304 -15.64 -6.63 -0.88
N VAL A 305 -15.11 -7.74 -1.36
CA VAL A 305 -14.36 -8.70 -0.53
C VAL A 305 -12.89 -8.28 -0.48
N TYR A 306 -12.44 -7.87 0.69
CA TYR A 306 -11.08 -7.47 0.99
C TYR A 306 -10.44 -8.43 1.99
N LEU A 307 -9.70 -9.39 1.49
CA LEU A 307 -8.96 -10.32 2.35
C LEU A 307 -7.47 -9.96 2.34
N THR A 308 -6.85 -10.10 3.48
CA THR A 308 -5.39 -9.95 3.62
C THR A 308 -4.90 -10.77 4.80
N VAL A 309 -3.74 -11.42 4.66
CA VAL A 309 -2.95 -11.81 5.82
C VAL A 309 -2.62 -10.54 6.62
N PRO A 310 -2.18 -10.60 7.88
CA PRO A 310 -1.76 -9.41 8.63
C PRO A 310 -0.59 -8.69 7.93
N PHE A 311 -0.93 -7.81 7.00
CA PHE A 311 0.00 -7.09 6.12
C PHE A 311 -0.46 -5.64 5.91
N VAL A 312 0.30 -4.89 5.10
CA VAL A 312 -0.01 -3.50 4.73
C VAL A 312 -1.47 -3.36 4.29
N LEU A 313 -2.18 -2.44 4.94
CA LEU A 313 -3.55 -2.10 4.57
C LEU A 313 -3.57 -1.44 3.18
N SER A 314 -4.35 -2.03 2.25
CA SER A 314 -4.43 -1.49 0.90
C SER A 314 -5.37 -0.29 0.84
N TRP A 315 -5.02 0.71 0.04
CA TRP A 315 -5.93 1.82 -0.28
C TRP A 315 -7.26 1.33 -0.85
N SER A 316 -7.28 0.19 -1.56
CA SER A 316 -8.50 -0.35 -2.16
C SER A 316 -9.63 -0.60 -1.16
N MET A 317 -9.31 -0.96 0.10
CA MET A 317 -10.32 -1.12 1.14
C MET A 317 -10.97 0.24 1.50
N LEU A 318 -10.15 1.25 1.74
CA LEU A 318 -10.64 2.60 2.06
C LEU A 318 -11.35 3.25 0.85
N GLU A 319 -10.87 3.00 -0.36
CA GLU A 319 -11.53 3.46 -1.59
C GLU A 319 -12.90 2.77 -1.77
N ALA A 320 -13.00 1.47 -1.49
CA ALA A 320 -14.27 0.75 -1.52
C ALA A 320 -15.25 1.29 -0.47
N MET A 321 -14.80 1.53 0.78
CA MET A 321 -15.59 2.19 1.82
C MET A 321 -16.06 3.59 1.37
N SER A 322 -15.15 4.38 0.80
CA SER A 322 -15.45 5.73 0.31
C SER A 322 -16.44 5.73 -0.86
N ALA A 323 -16.33 4.76 -1.77
CA ALA A 323 -17.25 4.59 -2.91
C ALA A 323 -18.63 4.07 -2.50
N GLY A 324 -18.83 3.67 -1.24
CA GLY A 324 -20.10 3.18 -0.70
C GLY A 324 -20.33 1.69 -0.87
N CYS A 325 -19.28 0.88 -1.08
CA CYS A 325 -19.39 -0.56 -1.04
C CYS A 325 -19.67 -1.06 0.39
N LEU A 326 -20.37 -2.20 0.52
CA LEU A 326 -20.25 -2.99 1.71
C LEU A 326 -18.91 -3.73 1.65
N VAL A 327 -18.00 -3.42 2.57
CA VAL A 327 -16.71 -4.10 2.66
C VAL A 327 -16.83 -5.32 3.59
N ILE A 328 -16.41 -6.47 3.06
CA ILE A 328 -16.25 -7.72 3.79
C ILE A 328 -14.75 -7.95 3.94
N GLY A 329 -14.22 -7.67 5.12
CA GLY A 329 -12.79 -7.73 5.40
C GLY A 329 -12.39 -8.95 6.22
N SER A 330 -11.17 -9.47 5.99
CA SER A 330 -10.62 -10.50 6.88
C SER A 330 -10.47 -9.98 8.31
N ASP A 331 -10.83 -10.81 9.29
CA ASP A 331 -10.71 -10.49 10.72
C ASP A 331 -9.25 -10.57 11.18
N THR A 332 -8.42 -9.68 10.64
CA THR A 332 -6.99 -9.54 10.94
C THR A 332 -6.70 -8.20 11.57
N THR A 333 -5.63 -8.11 12.35
CA THR A 333 -5.29 -6.91 13.14
C THR A 333 -5.27 -5.61 12.32
N PRO A 334 -4.63 -5.54 11.11
CA PRO A 334 -4.64 -4.31 10.32
C PRO A 334 -6.03 -3.91 9.82
N VAL A 335 -6.90 -4.89 9.53
CA VAL A 335 -8.28 -4.61 9.08
C VAL A 335 -9.14 -4.14 10.23
N ARG A 336 -9.00 -4.72 11.41
CA ARG A 336 -9.69 -4.28 12.64
C ARG A 336 -9.36 -2.86 13.08
N GLU A 337 -8.24 -2.30 12.65
CA GLU A 337 -7.90 -0.90 12.94
C GLU A 337 -8.88 0.07 12.25
N VAL A 338 -9.53 -0.37 11.17
CA VAL A 338 -10.43 0.45 10.34
C VAL A 338 -11.87 -0.06 10.37
N LEU A 339 -12.06 -1.39 10.28
CA LEU A 339 -13.39 -2.01 10.26
C LEU A 339 -13.83 -2.49 11.62
N GLU A 340 -15.04 -2.08 12.01
CA GLU A 340 -15.80 -2.60 13.14
C GLU A 340 -16.98 -3.42 12.62
N HIS A 341 -17.03 -4.71 12.97
CA HIS A 341 -18.03 -5.65 12.46
C HIS A 341 -19.46 -5.17 12.68
N GLY A 342 -20.26 -5.15 11.61
CA GLY A 342 -21.67 -4.74 11.64
C GLY A 342 -21.92 -3.24 11.77
N LYS A 343 -20.88 -2.42 11.95
CA LYS A 343 -20.99 -0.96 12.05
C LYS A 343 -20.58 -0.27 10.74
N ASN A 344 -19.35 -0.50 10.26
CA ASN A 344 -18.80 0.10 9.06
C ASN A 344 -18.24 -0.92 8.07
N GLY A 345 -18.47 -2.21 8.29
CA GLY A 345 -18.11 -3.33 7.44
C GLY A 345 -18.44 -4.65 8.12
N LEU A 346 -18.16 -5.75 7.44
CA LEU A 346 -18.28 -7.09 7.98
C LEU A 346 -16.90 -7.72 8.11
N LEU A 347 -16.57 -8.24 9.30
CA LEU A 347 -15.33 -8.99 9.52
C LEU A 347 -15.64 -10.48 9.41
N VAL A 348 -14.79 -11.22 8.71
CA VAL A 348 -14.90 -12.64 8.46
C VAL A 348 -13.59 -13.36 8.79
N ASP A 349 -13.69 -14.61 9.22
CA ASP A 349 -12.51 -15.47 9.37
C ASP A 349 -11.84 -15.66 8.00
N PHE A 350 -10.55 -15.29 7.91
CA PHE A 350 -9.75 -15.43 6.71
C PHE A 350 -9.73 -16.86 6.17
N PHE A 351 -9.75 -17.86 7.05
CA PHE A 351 -9.67 -19.30 6.71
C PHE A 351 -11.02 -19.97 6.49
N SER A 352 -12.13 -19.21 6.51
CA SER A 352 -13.47 -19.78 6.37
C SER A 352 -14.18 -19.27 5.11
N PRO A 353 -14.06 -19.96 3.96
CA PRO A 353 -14.84 -19.65 2.76
C PRO A 353 -16.35 -19.57 3.05
N LYS A 354 -16.83 -20.38 3.99
CA LYS A 354 -18.24 -20.36 4.41
C LYS A 354 -18.60 -19.02 5.07
N HIS A 355 -17.81 -18.50 6.02
CA HIS A 355 -18.08 -17.21 6.65
C HIS A 355 -18.01 -16.06 5.63
N ILE A 356 -17.08 -16.11 4.67
CA ILE A 356 -17.00 -15.15 3.56
C ILE A 356 -18.28 -15.21 2.72
N ALA A 357 -18.75 -16.42 2.38
CA ALA A 357 -19.98 -16.62 1.61
C ALA A 357 -21.21 -16.13 2.39
N ASP A 358 -21.31 -16.45 3.69
CA ASP A 358 -22.42 -16.02 4.54
C ASP A 358 -22.50 -14.47 4.60
N ALA A 359 -21.35 -13.78 4.72
CA ALA A 359 -21.30 -12.33 4.70
C ALA A 359 -21.64 -11.71 3.34
N ILE A 360 -21.26 -12.36 2.22
CA ILE A 360 -21.68 -11.96 0.88
C ILE A 360 -23.22 -12.10 0.74
N GLU A 361 -23.80 -13.19 1.24
CA GLU A 361 -25.24 -13.41 1.21
C GLU A 361 -26.01 -12.41 2.08
N GLU A 362 -25.47 -12.04 3.26
CA GLU A 362 -26.02 -10.98 4.10
C GLU A 362 -26.09 -9.64 3.34
N ALA A 363 -25.09 -9.32 2.52
CA ALA A 363 -25.07 -8.10 1.71
C ALA A 363 -26.27 -7.97 0.77
N PHE A 364 -26.86 -9.08 0.35
CA PHE A 364 -28.01 -9.11 -0.55
C PHE A 364 -29.36 -9.31 0.17
N SER A 365 -29.35 -9.78 1.42
CA SER A 365 -30.55 -10.19 2.14
C SER A 365 -31.12 -9.12 3.09
N HIS A 366 -30.31 -8.16 3.52
CA HIS A 366 -30.67 -7.16 4.53
C HIS A 366 -30.40 -5.73 4.05
N GLU A 367 -31.10 -5.28 3.04
CA GLU A 367 -30.83 -4.03 2.32
C GLU A 367 -30.79 -2.78 3.21
N SER A 368 -31.73 -2.58 4.12
CA SER A 368 -31.77 -1.41 5.02
C SER A 368 -30.57 -1.36 5.97
N ARG A 369 -30.21 -2.51 6.57
CA ARG A 369 -29.02 -2.63 7.44
C ARG A 369 -27.73 -2.39 6.65
N VAL A 370 -27.63 -2.99 5.47
CA VAL A 370 -26.49 -2.82 4.58
C VAL A 370 -26.26 -1.36 4.21
N GLN A 371 -27.33 -0.60 3.93
CA GLN A 371 -27.22 0.82 3.63
C GLN A 371 -26.69 1.65 4.81
N LEU A 372 -27.06 1.30 6.04
CA LEU A 372 -26.51 1.95 7.24
C LEU A 372 -25.02 1.68 7.38
N VAL A 373 -24.58 0.42 7.22
CA VAL A 373 -23.17 0.03 7.28
C VAL A 373 -22.34 0.73 6.21
N ARG A 374 -22.83 0.80 4.95
CA ARG A 374 -22.16 1.52 3.85
C ARG A 374 -21.98 3.01 4.13
N ARG A 375 -23.01 3.66 4.69
CA ARG A 375 -22.93 5.09 5.07
C ARG A 375 -21.90 5.29 6.19
N ALA A 376 -21.91 4.43 7.19
CA ALA A 376 -20.94 4.47 8.29
C ALA A 376 -19.51 4.19 7.79
N ALA A 377 -19.32 3.26 6.84
CA ALA A 377 -18.04 3.00 6.20
C ALA A 377 -17.48 4.26 5.53
N ARG A 378 -18.28 4.92 4.69
CA ARG A 378 -17.87 6.17 4.05
C ARG A 378 -17.59 7.28 5.07
N GLN A 379 -18.42 7.42 6.11
CA GLN A 379 -18.22 8.41 7.16
C GLN A 379 -16.88 8.19 7.90
N THR A 380 -16.51 6.95 8.20
CA THR A 380 -15.21 6.59 8.77
C THR A 380 -14.06 7.10 7.89
N VAL A 381 -14.14 6.94 6.57
CA VAL A 381 -13.08 7.42 5.65
C VAL A 381 -13.03 8.95 5.63
N ILE A 382 -14.17 9.62 5.59
CA ILE A 382 -14.24 11.10 5.62
C ILE A 382 -13.64 11.66 6.91
N GLU A 383 -13.96 11.08 8.06
CA GLU A 383 -13.54 11.59 9.37
C GLU A 383 -12.07 11.28 9.70
N SER A 384 -11.54 10.15 9.24
CA SER A 384 -10.24 9.66 9.70
C SER A 384 -9.18 9.53 8.61
N TYR A 385 -9.61 9.33 7.35
CA TYR A 385 -8.71 8.97 6.24
C TYR A 385 -8.85 9.89 5.03
N GLN A 386 -9.58 11.02 5.14
CA GLN A 386 -9.69 12.00 4.06
C GLN A 386 -8.32 12.58 3.71
N LEU A 387 -8.10 12.84 2.41
CA LEU A 387 -6.83 13.31 1.87
C LEU A 387 -6.31 14.56 2.57
N GLU A 388 -7.17 15.52 2.82
CA GLU A 388 -6.81 16.79 3.47
C GLU A 388 -6.29 16.59 4.90
N ILE A 389 -6.79 15.59 5.63
CA ILE A 389 -6.30 15.22 6.97
C ILE A 389 -4.87 14.70 6.87
N GLY A 390 -4.62 13.77 5.93
CA GLY A 390 -3.28 13.24 5.68
C GLY A 390 -2.29 14.34 5.32
N LEU A 391 -2.61 15.16 4.32
CA LEU A 391 -1.77 16.26 3.86
C LEU A 391 -1.45 17.27 4.97
N SER A 392 -2.46 17.66 5.76
CA SER A 392 -2.24 18.58 6.90
C SER A 392 -1.27 18.01 7.95
N ARG A 393 -1.38 16.70 8.26
CA ARG A 393 -0.46 16.03 9.20
C ARG A 393 0.94 15.92 8.63
N TYR A 394 1.10 15.59 7.34
CA TYR A 394 2.39 15.59 6.66
C TYR A 394 3.03 16.97 6.67
N GLN A 395 2.27 18.01 6.35
CA GLN A 395 2.78 19.38 6.34
C GLN A 395 3.31 19.79 7.73
N LYS A 396 2.58 19.51 8.81
CA LYS A 396 2.98 19.80 10.18
C LYS A 396 4.31 19.13 10.57
N ILE A 397 4.49 17.85 10.25
CA ILE A 397 5.74 17.15 10.58
C ILE A 397 6.91 17.69 9.75
N ILE A 398 6.70 18.00 8.47
CA ILE A 398 7.71 18.57 7.58
C ILE A 398 8.16 19.96 8.12
N GLU A 399 7.21 20.84 8.41
CA GLU A 399 7.48 22.18 8.94
C GLU A 399 8.23 22.13 10.28
N SER A 400 7.81 21.24 11.19
CA SER A 400 8.47 21.04 12.49
C SER A 400 9.92 20.57 12.35
N LEU A 401 10.19 19.63 11.44
CA LEU A 401 11.54 19.13 11.18
C LEU A 401 12.46 20.21 10.61
N VAL A 402 11.97 21.00 9.65
CA VAL A 402 12.77 22.07 9.03
C VAL A 402 13.01 23.20 10.01
N ALA A 403 12.00 23.61 10.79
CA ALA A 403 12.16 24.66 11.82
C ALA A 403 13.21 24.27 12.86
N SER A 404 13.19 23.04 13.36
CA SER A 404 14.17 22.55 14.34
C SER A 404 15.62 22.52 13.80
N GLN A 405 15.81 22.39 12.49
CA GLN A 405 17.14 22.49 11.87
C GLN A 405 17.66 23.91 11.90
N VAL A 406 16.84 24.91 11.57
CA VAL A 406 17.22 26.32 11.57
C VAL A 406 17.67 26.75 12.97
N GLU A 407 16.95 26.35 14.02
CA GLU A 407 17.32 26.64 15.41
C GLU A 407 18.65 26.01 15.83
N MET A 408 18.90 24.75 15.42
CA MET A 408 20.19 24.09 15.72
C MET A 408 21.36 24.80 15.05
N THR A 409 21.23 25.12 13.77
CA THR A 409 22.27 25.83 13.02
C THR A 409 22.54 27.19 13.61
N ALA A 410 21.51 27.93 14.03
CA ALA A 410 21.66 29.22 14.70
C ALA A 410 22.42 29.12 16.04
N ARG A 411 22.14 28.08 16.84
CA ARG A 411 22.82 27.82 18.11
C ARG A 411 24.29 27.42 17.91
N GLU A 412 24.60 26.60 16.92
CA GLU A 412 25.97 26.19 16.58
C GLU A 412 26.79 27.37 16.10
N THR A 413 26.22 28.25 15.28
CA THR A 413 26.90 29.50 14.84
C THR A 413 27.17 30.41 16.03
N ALA A 414 26.18 30.62 16.90
CA ALA A 414 26.35 31.46 18.09
C ALA A 414 27.37 30.89 19.11
N ALA A 415 27.58 29.55 19.12
CA ALA A 415 28.58 28.92 19.99
C ALA A 415 30.00 28.97 19.42
N ILE A 416 30.17 29.16 18.11
CA ILE A 416 31.48 29.34 17.45
C ILE A 416 31.97 30.78 17.57
N ASP A 417 31.05 31.75 17.66
CA ASP A 417 31.35 33.19 17.78
C ASP A 417 31.65 33.64 19.24
N GLN A 418 31.60 32.70 20.19
CA GLN A 418 32.01 32.89 21.61
C GLN A 418 33.36 32.21 21.91
#